data_64f169e1d71622365da541006fecf7a7
#
_entry.id   64f169e1d71622365da541006fecf7a7
#
_cell.length_a   1.000
_cell.length_b   1.000
_cell.length_c   1.000
_cell.angle_alpha   90.00
_cell.angle_beta   90.00
_cell.angle_gamma   90.00
#
_symmetry.space_group_name_H-M   'P 1'
#
loop_
_entity.id
_entity.type
_entity.pdbx_description
1 polymer ?
#
loop_
_entity_poly.entity_id
_entity_poly.type
_entity_poly.pdbx_seq_one_letter_code
_entity_poly.pdbx_strand_id
1 'polypeptide(L)'
;MERGMNERIRQLRRQSVSTKPSISIERARLVTEAYKKYAGTLEAPLLRALTFKHIMENKRLCINHGELIVGEKGEGPQSAPTFPELCCHSLEDFAVMASRERISFAVSDEARQFQADTVIPYWSERSLRPKLLANMTPEWLDCYQAGLFTEFMEQRSPGHTVADGKMYQKGLLDFKADIAKAIAALDWSGDQTAYDRKVQLEAMAICCDAVITFGRRYAEYARELAAAEKDAVRQAELLDIAANCGVVPAHKPETFAQAIQMYWFVHIAVTSELNNWDSYSPGRLDQHLDPFYRRGLADGTLTPEKAKELLECLWVKFNNQPAPPKVGITLKESATYTDFANINSGGVKADGSDGVNDVTYLILDTMDEMQLLQPSSNVQVSKKSPRRFVKRACEISRQGWGQPAMYNTDAIIQELLGAGKDIADAREGGCSGCVETGAFGKEAYILTGYFNLTKILELTLNNGFDQVSGKQLGLTTGQAVDYASFEELLAAFRRQVEHFAAIKVTGNHVIEKIYASQMPCPFLSVLVSDCIASG
;
A
#
# COMPACT_ATOMS: atom_id res chain seq x y z
N MET A 1 -4.88 28.61 -8.63
CA MET A 1 -4.68 27.19 -8.35
C MET A 1 -5.35 26.23 -9.36
N GLU A 2 -6.13 26.70 -10.31
CA GLU A 2 -6.82 25.81 -11.29
C GLU A 2 -6.27 25.95 -12.72
N ARG A 3 -5.03 26.41 -12.87
CA ARG A 3 -4.41 26.56 -14.19
C ARG A 3 -4.01 25.18 -14.73
N GLY A 4 -4.42 24.87 -15.96
CA GLY A 4 -4.06 23.65 -16.69
C GLY A 4 -5.11 22.52 -16.63
N MET A 5 -5.87 22.37 -15.54
CA MET A 5 -6.93 21.36 -15.43
C MET A 5 -8.16 21.70 -16.29
N ASN A 6 -8.72 20.70 -16.95
CA ASN A 6 -10.03 20.82 -17.60
C ASN A 6 -11.19 20.78 -16.58
N GLU A 7 -12.44 21.02 -17.02
CA GLU A 7 -13.59 21.07 -16.11
C GLU A 7 -13.87 19.74 -15.43
N ARG A 8 -13.72 18.61 -16.13
CA ARG A 8 -13.84 17.26 -15.56
C ARG A 8 -12.92 17.08 -14.36
N ILE A 9 -11.64 17.37 -14.53
CA ILE A 9 -10.62 17.20 -13.50
C ILE A 9 -10.90 18.14 -12.31
N ARG A 10 -11.31 19.37 -12.58
CA ARG A 10 -11.73 20.29 -11.51
C ARG A 10 -12.89 19.72 -10.68
N GLN A 11 -13.89 19.12 -11.31
CA GLN A 11 -15.03 18.51 -10.62
C GLN A 11 -14.63 17.29 -9.81
N LEU A 12 -13.87 16.36 -10.41
CA LEU A 12 -13.39 15.16 -9.71
C LEU A 12 -12.48 15.52 -8.51
N ARG A 13 -11.59 16.49 -8.70
CA ARG A 13 -10.74 16.98 -7.61
C ARG A 13 -11.56 17.63 -6.49
N ARG A 14 -12.52 18.51 -6.82
CA ARG A 14 -13.41 19.12 -5.82
C ARG A 14 -14.15 18.05 -5.02
N GLN A 15 -14.75 17.07 -5.68
CA GLN A 15 -15.42 15.95 -5.03
C GLN A 15 -14.46 15.20 -4.09
N SER A 16 -13.28 14.82 -4.57
CA SER A 16 -12.28 14.09 -3.79
C SER A 16 -11.87 14.81 -2.51
N VAL A 17 -11.67 16.14 -2.58
CA VAL A 17 -11.20 16.95 -1.45
C VAL A 17 -12.35 17.31 -0.48
N SER A 18 -13.57 17.47 -0.98
CA SER A 18 -14.71 17.89 -0.15
C SER A 18 -15.48 16.74 0.50
N THR A 19 -15.32 15.51 0.00
CA THR A 19 -16.00 14.35 0.56
C THR A 19 -15.34 13.93 1.88
N LYS A 20 -16.13 13.88 2.95
CA LYS A 20 -15.65 13.40 4.25
C LYS A 20 -15.41 11.89 4.19
N PRO A 21 -14.27 11.39 4.69
CA PRO A 21 -14.04 9.95 4.79
C PRO A 21 -15.13 9.25 5.62
N SER A 22 -15.51 8.06 5.22
CA SER A 22 -16.52 7.24 5.90
C SER A 22 -16.04 5.80 6.10
N ILE A 23 -16.55 5.13 7.13
CA ILE A 23 -16.29 3.71 7.36
C ILE A 23 -17.24 2.86 6.52
N SER A 24 -16.67 1.96 5.69
CA SER A 24 -17.40 0.94 4.95
C SER A 24 -17.40 -0.38 5.70
N ILE A 25 -18.58 -0.97 5.84
CA ILE A 25 -18.75 -2.31 6.44
C ILE A 25 -18.73 -3.44 5.42
N GLU A 26 -18.71 -3.11 4.13
CA GLU A 26 -18.87 -4.11 3.06
C GLU A 26 -17.75 -5.16 3.10
N ARG A 27 -16.49 -4.73 3.15
CA ARG A 27 -15.37 -5.67 3.20
C ARG A 27 -15.40 -6.53 4.47
N ALA A 28 -15.70 -5.94 5.62
CA ALA A 28 -15.83 -6.68 6.88
C ALA A 28 -16.94 -7.75 6.81
N ARG A 29 -18.07 -7.45 6.14
CA ARG A 29 -19.13 -8.41 5.88
C ARG A 29 -18.65 -9.60 5.05
N LEU A 30 -18.07 -9.31 3.88
CA LEU A 30 -17.60 -10.33 2.94
C LEU A 30 -16.48 -11.21 3.54
N VAL A 31 -15.55 -10.63 4.27
CA VAL A 31 -14.50 -11.38 4.98
C VAL A 31 -15.13 -12.29 6.04
N THR A 32 -16.09 -11.78 6.83
CA THR A 32 -16.75 -12.56 7.88
C THR A 32 -17.54 -13.72 7.30
N GLU A 33 -18.25 -13.52 6.19
CA GLU A 33 -18.97 -14.58 5.46
C GLU A 33 -18.01 -15.69 4.98
N ALA A 34 -16.91 -15.30 4.34
CA ALA A 34 -15.92 -16.25 3.84
C ALA A 34 -15.24 -17.03 4.98
N TYR A 35 -14.87 -16.37 6.07
CA TYR A 35 -14.24 -17.04 7.21
C TYR A 35 -15.23 -17.98 7.93
N LYS A 36 -16.50 -17.62 8.07
CA LYS A 36 -17.53 -18.53 8.62
C LYS A 36 -17.67 -19.79 7.76
N LYS A 37 -17.46 -19.69 6.46
CA LYS A 37 -17.56 -20.81 5.53
C LYS A 37 -16.32 -21.71 5.48
N TYR A 38 -15.13 -21.12 5.53
CA TYR A 38 -13.89 -21.80 5.18
C TYR A 38 -12.90 -21.96 6.34
N ALA A 39 -12.96 -21.14 7.40
CA ALA A 39 -12.01 -21.22 8.50
C ALA A 39 -12.06 -22.58 9.22
N GLY A 40 -10.89 -23.14 9.49
CA GLY A 40 -10.76 -24.47 10.11
C GLY A 40 -10.89 -25.65 9.15
N THR A 41 -11.18 -25.40 7.85
CA THR A 41 -11.30 -26.46 6.84
C THR A 41 -10.22 -26.39 5.77
N LEU A 42 -9.48 -25.28 5.69
CA LEU A 42 -8.47 -25.01 4.68
C LEU A 42 -7.19 -24.49 5.33
N GLU A 43 -6.07 -24.73 4.66
CA GLU A 43 -4.79 -24.10 4.97
C GLU A 43 -4.87 -22.58 4.77
N ALA A 44 -4.04 -21.85 5.51
CA ALA A 44 -4.06 -20.39 5.52
C ALA A 44 -3.95 -19.73 4.12
N PRO A 45 -3.09 -20.18 3.19
CA PRO A 45 -3.03 -19.60 1.85
C PRO A 45 -4.33 -19.73 1.07
N LEU A 46 -4.96 -20.92 1.10
CA LEU A 46 -6.23 -21.17 0.40
C LEU A 46 -7.38 -20.41 1.06
N LEU A 47 -7.44 -20.37 2.39
CA LEU A 47 -8.42 -19.56 3.12
C LEU A 47 -8.34 -18.08 2.71
N ARG A 48 -7.12 -17.52 2.68
CA ARG A 48 -6.88 -16.13 2.26
C ARG A 48 -7.29 -15.91 0.81
N ALA A 49 -6.88 -16.79 -0.09
CA ALA A 49 -7.19 -16.68 -1.52
C ALA A 49 -8.71 -16.78 -1.80
N LEU A 50 -9.41 -17.71 -1.17
CA LEU A 50 -10.87 -17.84 -1.34
C LEU A 50 -11.63 -16.69 -0.68
N THR A 51 -11.14 -16.16 0.45
CA THR A 51 -11.69 -14.94 1.04
C THR A 51 -11.51 -13.73 0.11
N PHE A 52 -10.32 -13.58 -0.45
CA PHE A 52 -10.04 -12.53 -1.43
C PHE A 52 -10.91 -12.66 -2.68
N LYS A 53 -11.07 -13.88 -3.20
CA LYS A 53 -11.97 -14.17 -4.33
C LYS A 53 -13.40 -13.78 -4.00
N HIS A 54 -13.90 -14.15 -2.82
CA HIS A 54 -15.24 -13.78 -2.37
C HIS A 54 -15.44 -12.25 -2.33
N ILE A 55 -14.43 -11.50 -1.88
CA ILE A 55 -14.45 -10.03 -1.91
C ILE A 55 -14.53 -9.52 -3.35
N MET A 56 -13.65 -9.96 -4.26
CA MET A 56 -13.58 -9.46 -5.63
C MET A 56 -14.82 -9.80 -6.46
N GLU A 57 -15.47 -10.93 -6.17
CA GLU A 57 -16.69 -11.36 -6.85
C GLU A 57 -17.95 -10.65 -6.35
N ASN A 58 -17.99 -10.18 -5.10
CA ASN A 58 -19.22 -9.71 -4.46
C ASN A 58 -19.21 -8.23 -4.06
N LYS A 59 -18.03 -7.59 -3.95
CA LYS A 59 -17.98 -6.18 -3.59
C LYS A 59 -18.73 -5.30 -4.61
N ARG A 60 -19.34 -4.23 -4.12
CA ARG A 60 -20.07 -3.26 -4.92
C ARG A 60 -19.12 -2.53 -5.88
N LEU A 61 -19.59 -2.30 -7.09
CA LEU A 61 -18.87 -1.52 -8.09
C LEU A 61 -19.36 -0.08 -8.10
N CYS A 62 -18.45 0.83 -8.42
CA CYS A 62 -18.73 2.26 -8.54
C CYS A 62 -17.98 2.83 -9.73
N ILE A 63 -18.70 3.56 -10.58
CA ILE A 63 -18.15 4.43 -11.64
C ILE A 63 -18.82 5.77 -11.47
N ASN A 64 -18.09 6.77 -10.97
CA ASN A 64 -18.63 8.11 -10.78
C ASN A 64 -18.70 8.87 -12.10
N HIS A 65 -19.56 9.89 -12.11
CA HIS A 65 -19.63 10.78 -13.26
C HIS A 65 -18.27 11.43 -13.56
N GLY A 66 -17.86 11.36 -14.82
CA GLY A 66 -16.59 11.94 -15.29
C GLY A 66 -15.34 11.08 -15.07
N GLU A 67 -15.40 9.98 -14.33
CA GLU A 67 -14.24 9.08 -14.17
C GLU A 67 -13.85 8.40 -15.48
N LEU A 68 -12.54 8.29 -15.72
CA LEU A 68 -11.95 7.56 -16.85
C LEU A 68 -11.15 6.34 -16.39
N ILE A 69 -10.72 6.32 -15.13
CA ILE A 69 -10.08 5.19 -14.45
C ILE A 69 -11.04 4.72 -13.36
N VAL A 70 -11.28 3.42 -13.28
CA VAL A 70 -12.32 2.84 -12.42
C VAL A 70 -11.76 1.86 -11.41
N GLY A 71 -12.42 1.76 -10.25
CA GLY A 71 -12.05 0.89 -9.14
C GLY A 71 -11.97 1.69 -7.84
N GLU A 72 -12.67 1.20 -6.80
CA GLU A 72 -12.64 1.75 -5.44
C GLU A 72 -12.44 0.62 -4.43
N LYS A 73 -11.78 0.90 -3.29
CA LYS A 73 -11.65 -0.08 -2.20
C LYS A 73 -12.97 -0.31 -1.48
N GLY A 74 -13.69 0.75 -1.19
CA GLY A 74 -15.01 0.73 -0.59
C GLY A 74 -16.12 0.89 -1.64
N GLU A 75 -17.29 1.33 -1.18
CA GLU A 75 -18.50 1.49 -1.98
C GLU A 75 -18.48 2.73 -2.88
N GLY A 76 -17.50 3.60 -2.69
CA GLY A 76 -17.31 4.83 -3.46
C GLY A 76 -16.09 5.62 -2.97
N PRO A 77 -15.86 6.84 -3.52
CA PRO A 77 -14.78 7.71 -3.08
C PRO A 77 -14.80 8.00 -1.59
N GLN A 78 -13.63 8.04 -0.96
CA GLN A 78 -13.48 8.32 0.47
C GLN A 78 -14.15 7.29 1.40
N SER A 79 -14.40 6.06 0.91
CA SER A 79 -14.98 4.98 1.69
C SER A 79 -13.90 4.02 2.17
N ALA A 80 -13.63 3.99 3.50
CA ALA A 80 -12.56 3.21 4.12
C ALA A 80 -13.07 1.84 4.57
N PRO A 81 -12.60 0.72 3.99
CA PRO A 81 -12.93 -0.61 4.48
C PRO A 81 -12.20 -0.90 5.79
N THR A 82 -12.76 -1.80 6.62
CA THR A 82 -12.09 -2.35 7.80
C THR A 82 -11.60 -3.78 7.55
N PHE A 83 -10.60 -4.19 8.36
CA PHE A 83 -9.89 -5.46 8.23
C PHE A 83 -9.96 -6.24 9.56
N PRO A 84 -11.15 -6.75 9.92
CA PRO A 84 -11.37 -7.35 11.23
C PRO A 84 -10.55 -8.62 11.47
N GLU A 85 -10.11 -9.29 10.41
CA GLU A 85 -9.21 -10.44 10.50
C GLU A 85 -7.82 -10.08 11.04
N LEU A 86 -7.40 -8.83 10.83
CA LEU A 86 -6.15 -8.29 11.38
C LEU A 86 -6.37 -7.67 12.75
N CYS A 87 -7.30 -6.73 12.83
CA CYS A 87 -7.62 -6.00 14.03
C CYS A 87 -9.12 -5.67 14.10
N CYS A 88 -9.79 -6.17 15.12
CA CYS A 88 -11.21 -5.90 15.35
C CYS A 88 -11.37 -4.58 16.13
N HIS A 89 -11.92 -3.56 15.48
CA HIS A 89 -12.26 -2.30 16.15
C HIS A 89 -13.40 -2.50 17.15
N SER A 90 -13.28 -1.83 18.30
CA SER A 90 -14.36 -1.72 19.29
C SER A 90 -15.37 -0.63 18.89
N LEU A 91 -16.51 -0.56 19.58
CA LEU A 91 -17.45 0.54 19.40
C LEU A 91 -16.88 1.87 19.90
N GLU A 92 -15.99 1.82 20.90
CA GLU A 92 -15.26 3.00 21.36
C GLU A 92 -14.30 3.53 20.27
N ASP A 93 -13.60 2.65 19.57
CA ASP A 93 -12.76 3.04 18.42
C ASP A 93 -13.60 3.78 17.37
N PHE A 94 -14.80 3.30 17.05
CA PHE A 94 -15.72 3.97 16.12
C PHE A 94 -16.19 5.33 16.65
N ALA A 95 -16.38 5.47 17.95
CA ALA A 95 -16.71 6.76 18.57
C ALA A 95 -15.55 7.75 18.47
N VAL A 96 -14.32 7.30 18.75
CA VAL A 96 -13.11 8.12 18.59
C VAL A 96 -12.91 8.55 17.14
N MET A 97 -13.04 7.64 16.17
CA MET A 97 -12.95 7.97 14.73
C MET A 97 -13.95 9.06 14.33
N ALA A 98 -15.17 9.00 14.83
CA ALA A 98 -16.22 9.93 14.48
C ALA A 98 -16.03 11.32 15.10
N SER A 99 -15.42 11.41 16.28
CA SER A 99 -15.33 12.62 17.10
C SER A 99 -13.97 13.30 17.15
N ARG A 100 -12.90 12.63 16.67
CA ARG A 100 -11.55 13.21 16.74
C ARG A 100 -11.46 14.52 15.95
N GLU A 101 -10.64 15.45 16.42
CA GLU A 101 -10.52 16.81 15.90
C GLU A 101 -10.00 16.84 14.47
N ARG A 102 -9.00 16.00 14.16
CA ARG A 102 -8.40 15.96 12.83
C ARG A 102 -8.80 14.69 12.10
N ILE A 103 -9.24 14.87 10.86
CA ILE A 103 -9.58 13.77 9.93
C ILE A 103 -10.53 12.76 10.59
N SER A 104 -11.70 13.25 11.00
CA SER A 104 -12.77 12.39 11.52
C SER A 104 -13.46 11.65 10.38
N PHE A 105 -13.90 10.43 10.66
CA PHE A 105 -14.65 9.58 9.72
C PHE A 105 -16.15 9.66 10.01
N ALA A 106 -16.96 9.66 8.97
CA ALA A 106 -18.40 9.40 9.13
C ALA A 106 -18.59 7.91 9.47
N VAL A 107 -19.27 7.64 10.58
CA VAL A 107 -19.64 6.29 11.01
C VAL A 107 -21.15 6.24 11.11
N SER A 108 -21.81 5.52 10.22
CA SER A 108 -23.26 5.39 10.21
C SER A 108 -23.77 4.52 11.36
N ASP A 109 -25.06 4.67 11.71
CA ASP A 109 -25.68 3.80 12.70
C ASP A 109 -25.73 2.35 12.23
N GLU A 110 -25.91 2.10 10.92
CA GLU A 110 -25.81 0.77 10.33
C GLU A 110 -24.41 0.17 10.55
N ALA A 111 -23.34 0.97 10.37
CA ALA A 111 -21.98 0.51 10.61
C ALA A 111 -21.73 0.16 12.08
N ARG A 112 -22.24 0.96 13.02
CA ARG A 112 -22.15 0.69 14.47
C ARG A 112 -22.90 -0.59 14.83
N GLN A 113 -24.12 -0.74 14.32
CA GLN A 113 -24.95 -1.91 14.60
C GLN A 113 -24.32 -3.19 14.02
N PHE A 114 -23.84 -3.13 12.78
CA PHE A 114 -23.17 -4.28 12.16
C PHE A 114 -21.87 -4.66 12.90
N GLN A 115 -21.10 -3.67 13.35
CA GLN A 115 -19.91 -3.88 14.16
C GLN A 115 -20.26 -4.62 15.46
N ALA A 116 -21.30 -4.13 16.17
CA ALA A 116 -21.75 -4.70 17.44
C ALA A 116 -22.30 -6.12 17.30
N ASP A 117 -23.17 -6.36 16.31
CA ASP A 117 -23.94 -7.59 16.21
C ASP A 117 -23.20 -8.71 15.45
N THR A 118 -22.27 -8.34 14.58
CA THR A 118 -21.65 -9.32 13.66
C THR A 118 -20.14 -9.37 13.79
N VAL A 119 -19.46 -8.22 13.74
CA VAL A 119 -18.00 -8.20 13.66
C VAL A 119 -17.37 -8.52 15.00
N ILE A 120 -17.72 -7.78 16.06
CA ILE A 120 -17.16 -7.99 17.40
C ILE A 120 -17.41 -9.42 17.91
N PRO A 121 -18.65 -9.98 17.87
CA PRO A 121 -18.90 -11.35 18.35
C PRO A 121 -18.10 -12.43 17.61
N TYR A 122 -17.76 -12.20 16.36
CA TYR A 122 -16.97 -13.17 15.58
C TYR A 122 -15.47 -12.96 15.68
N TRP A 123 -14.98 -11.68 15.66
CA TRP A 123 -13.58 -11.35 15.45
C TRP A 123 -12.81 -10.96 16.71
N SER A 124 -13.45 -10.57 17.81
CA SER A 124 -12.75 -10.09 19.02
C SER A 124 -11.60 -11.00 19.47
N GLU A 125 -11.83 -12.33 19.46
CA GLU A 125 -10.83 -13.33 19.85
C GLU A 125 -10.15 -14.03 18.65
N ARG A 126 -10.68 -13.85 17.44
CA ARG A 126 -10.19 -14.54 16.23
C ARG A 126 -9.26 -13.70 15.39
N SER A 127 -9.32 -12.38 15.54
CA SER A 127 -8.41 -11.48 14.83
C SER A 127 -6.95 -11.75 15.20
N LEU A 128 -6.04 -11.29 14.35
CA LEU A 128 -4.61 -11.58 14.53
C LEU A 128 -4.00 -10.85 15.73
N ARG A 129 -4.42 -9.60 15.97
CA ARG A 129 -3.84 -8.75 17.01
C ARG A 129 -3.87 -9.37 18.43
N PRO A 130 -4.98 -9.90 18.96
CA PRO A 130 -4.99 -10.60 20.24
C PRO A 130 -4.01 -11.78 20.31
N LYS A 131 -3.87 -12.53 19.23
CA LYS A 131 -2.93 -13.66 19.16
C LYS A 131 -1.47 -13.17 19.22
N LEU A 132 -1.16 -12.07 18.54
CA LEU A 132 0.17 -11.47 18.59
C LEU A 132 0.50 -11.03 20.03
N LEU A 133 -0.40 -10.27 20.67
CA LEU A 133 -0.20 -9.80 22.04
C LEU A 133 -0.06 -10.94 23.04
N ALA A 134 -0.83 -12.02 22.89
CA ALA A 134 -0.73 -13.20 23.76
C ALA A 134 0.61 -13.96 23.65
N ASN A 135 1.36 -13.73 22.57
CA ASN A 135 2.67 -14.36 22.35
C ASN A 135 3.85 -13.43 22.66
N MET A 136 3.60 -12.20 23.11
CA MET A 136 4.66 -11.27 23.53
C MET A 136 5.16 -11.57 24.95
N THR A 137 6.43 -11.26 25.19
CA THR A 137 6.99 -11.37 26.55
C THR A 137 6.42 -10.29 27.48
N PRO A 138 6.37 -10.51 28.80
CA PRO A 138 5.96 -9.47 29.76
C PRO A 138 6.77 -8.19 29.63
N GLU A 139 8.09 -8.29 29.41
CA GLU A 139 8.97 -7.14 29.21
C GLU A 139 8.60 -6.35 27.95
N TRP A 140 8.28 -7.05 26.85
CA TRP A 140 7.82 -6.39 25.62
C TRP A 140 6.51 -5.65 25.86
N LEU A 141 5.55 -6.27 26.55
CA LEU A 141 4.26 -5.66 26.87
C LEU A 141 4.40 -4.44 27.78
N ASP A 142 5.26 -4.50 28.79
CA ASP A 142 5.56 -3.37 29.69
C ASP A 142 6.19 -2.20 28.92
N CYS A 143 7.16 -2.47 28.05
CA CYS A 143 7.78 -1.48 27.18
C CYS A 143 6.79 -0.86 26.20
N TYR A 144 5.91 -1.68 25.61
CA TYR A 144 4.85 -1.22 24.70
C TYR A 144 3.86 -0.29 25.42
N GLN A 145 3.39 -0.68 26.61
CA GLN A 145 2.47 0.13 27.42
C GLN A 145 3.10 1.45 27.89
N ALA A 146 4.41 1.46 28.14
CA ALA A 146 5.16 2.66 28.50
C ALA A 146 5.46 3.58 27.30
N GLY A 147 5.09 3.19 26.07
CA GLY A 147 5.31 4.00 24.88
C GLY A 147 6.74 4.03 24.37
N LEU A 148 7.56 3.01 24.72
CA LEU A 148 8.92 2.86 24.19
C LEU A 148 8.96 2.54 22.71
N PHE A 149 7.95 1.84 22.25
CA PHE A 149 7.75 1.57 20.83
C PHE A 149 6.28 1.36 20.52
N THR A 150 5.91 1.55 19.26
CA THR A 150 4.62 1.17 18.71
C THR A 150 4.76 -0.09 17.86
N GLU A 151 3.65 -0.69 17.52
CA GLU A 151 3.53 -1.73 16.50
C GLU A 151 2.50 -1.30 15.45
N PHE A 152 2.50 -1.96 14.28
CA PHE A 152 1.54 -1.73 13.22
C PHE A 152 0.77 -3.00 12.86
N MET A 153 0.33 -3.73 13.89
CA MET A 153 -0.33 -5.03 13.73
C MET A 153 -1.66 -4.96 12.97
N GLU A 154 -2.34 -3.81 13.02
CA GLU A 154 -3.57 -3.56 12.26
C GLU A 154 -3.33 -3.10 10.82
N GLN A 155 -2.11 -2.68 10.50
CA GLN A 155 -1.71 -2.21 9.17
C GLN A 155 -0.73 -3.19 8.59
N ARG A 156 -1.22 -4.18 7.91
CA ARG A 156 -0.37 -5.26 7.72
C ARG A 156 0.27 -5.42 6.38
N SER A 157 1.37 -5.91 6.61
CA SER A 157 2.48 -6.29 5.79
C SER A 157 2.19 -7.26 4.67
N PRO A 158 3.01 -7.19 3.66
CA PRO A 158 4.14 -6.28 3.56
C PRO A 158 3.65 -4.86 3.28
N GLY A 159 4.08 -3.90 4.11
CA GLY A 159 3.59 -2.51 4.07
C GLY A 159 4.07 -1.74 2.86
N HIS A 160 5.37 -1.77 2.59
CA HIS A 160 6.02 -0.95 1.57
C HIS A 160 6.37 -1.76 0.33
N THR A 161 5.40 -2.27 -0.41
CA THR A 161 5.67 -2.98 -1.65
C THR A 161 5.50 -2.06 -2.84
N VAL A 162 6.41 -2.16 -3.79
CA VAL A 162 6.47 -1.30 -4.98
C VAL A 162 6.44 -2.14 -6.24
N ALA A 163 5.63 -1.73 -7.20
CA ALA A 163 5.52 -2.36 -8.51
C ALA A 163 6.80 -2.19 -9.33
N ASP A 164 7.17 -3.23 -10.06
CA ASP A 164 8.08 -3.16 -11.19
C ASP A 164 7.34 -3.15 -12.54
N GLY A 165 8.08 -3.29 -13.62
CA GLY A 165 7.54 -3.31 -14.98
C GLY A 165 6.78 -4.58 -15.39
N LYS A 166 6.74 -5.64 -14.58
CA LYS A 166 6.21 -6.96 -14.99
C LYS A 166 4.75 -6.92 -15.42
N MET A 167 3.90 -6.22 -14.66
CA MET A 167 2.47 -6.12 -14.96
C MET A 167 2.15 -5.40 -16.28
N TYR A 168 3.09 -4.63 -16.81
CA TYR A 168 2.95 -3.98 -18.11
C TYR A 168 3.40 -4.87 -19.27
N GLN A 169 4.08 -5.98 -18.97
CA GLN A 169 4.59 -6.96 -19.95
C GLN A 169 3.76 -8.24 -19.97
N LYS A 170 3.05 -8.56 -18.87
CA LYS A 170 2.24 -9.77 -18.69
C LYS A 170 0.87 -9.40 -18.12
N GLY A 171 -0.18 -10.12 -18.56
CA GLY A 171 -1.46 -10.12 -17.88
C GLY A 171 -1.57 -11.22 -16.82
N LEU A 172 -2.63 -11.21 -16.03
CA LEU A 172 -2.81 -12.21 -14.97
C LEU A 172 -3.00 -13.64 -15.53
N LEU A 173 -3.43 -13.79 -16.79
CA LEU A 173 -3.46 -15.10 -17.46
C LEU A 173 -2.05 -15.63 -17.74
N ASP A 174 -1.09 -14.76 -18.04
CA ASP A 174 0.30 -15.17 -18.25
C ASP A 174 0.95 -15.58 -16.92
N PHE A 175 0.70 -14.85 -15.82
CA PHE A 175 1.14 -15.26 -14.47
C PHE A 175 0.53 -16.62 -14.07
N LYS A 176 -0.76 -16.87 -14.37
CA LYS A 176 -1.37 -18.19 -14.14
C LYS A 176 -0.69 -19.30 -14.94
N ALA A 177 -0.29 -19.02 -16.18
CA ALA A 177 0.46 -20.00 -16.97
C ALA A 177 1.84 -20.31 -16.35
N ASP A 178 2.52 -19.29 -15.79
CA ASP A 178 3.78 -19.49 -15.07
C ASP A 178 3.57 -20.28 -13.77
N ILE A 179 2.50 -19.99 -13.02
CA ILE A 179 2.10 -20.76 -11.81
C ILE A 179 1.85 -22.23 -12.18
N ALA A 180 1.10 -22.50 -13.25
CA ALA A 180 0.82 -23.86 -13.69
C ALA A 180 2.12 -24.64 -14.07
N LYS A 181 3.08 -23.96 -14.71
CA LYS A 181 4.41 -24.53 -14.98
C LYS A 181 5.18 -24.83 -13.69
N ALA A 182 5.14 -23.90 -12.71
CA ALA A 182 5.80 -24.10 -11.42
C ALA A 182 5.22 -25.30 -10.67
N ILE A 183 3.89 -25.46 -10.65
CA ILE A 183 3.21 -26.63 -10.06
C ILE A 183 3.64 -27.93 -10.76
N ALA A 184 3.69 -27.93 -12.10
CA ALA A 184 4.07 -29.10 -12.87
C ALA A 184 5.56 -29.49 -12.67
N ALA A 185 6.40 -28.55 -12.26
CA ALA A 185 7.82 -28.74 -12.02
C ALA A 185 8.17 -29.15 -10.57
N LEU A 186 7.18 -29.30 -9.68
CA LEU A 186 7.42 -29.68 -8.28
C LEU A 186 8.04 -31.09 -8.18
N ASP A 187 9.12 -31.20 -7.43
CA ASP A 187 9.76 -32.48 -7.14
C ASP A 187 9.14 -33.13 -5.88
N TRP A 188 8.15 -33.97 -6.12
CA TRP A 188 7.43 -34.68 -5.05
C TRP A 188 8.27 -35.72 -4.29
N SER A 189 9.41 -36.14 -4.85
CA SER A 189 10.25 -37.14 -4.24
C SER A 189 11.45 -36.57 -3.49
N GLY A 190 11.96 -35.43 -3.92
CA GLY A 190 13.16 -34.79 -3.36
C GLY A 190 12.91 -33.56 -2.52
N ASP A 191 11.74 -32.88 -2.70
CA ASP A 191 11.41 -31.67 -1.97
C ASP A 191 10.33 -31.93 -0.93
N GLN A 192 10.71 -31.89 0.35
CA GLN A 192 9.78 -32.08 1.47
C GLN A 192 8.73 -30.95 1.58
N THR A 193 8.98 -29.79 0.95
CA THR A 193 8.09 -28.63 0.94
C THR A 193 7.18 -28.59 -0.29
N ALA A 194 7.24 -29.59 -1.19
CA ALA A 194 6.50 -29.60 -2.44
C ALA A 194 4.99 -29.41 -2.26
N TYR A 195 4.40 -29.99 -1.20
CA TYR A 195 2.99 -29.82 -0.88
C TYR A 195 2.68 -28.36 -0.48
N ASP A 196 3.45 -27.79 0.42
CA ASP A 196 3.25 -26.41 0.89
C ASP A 196 3.40 -25.41 -0.27
N ARG A 197 4.41 -25.63 -1.11
CA ARG A 197 4.64 -24.84 -2.34
C ARG A 197 3.45 -24.95 -3.31
N LYS A 198 2.91 -26.15 -3.51
CA LYS A 198 1.70 -26.34 -4.32
C LYS A 198 0.52 -25.55 -3.76
N VAL A 199 0.27 -25.59 -2.45
CA VAL A 199 -0.81 -24.86 -1.79
C VAL A 199 -0.68 -23.35 -2.00
N GLN A 200 0.53 -22.80 -1.87
CA GLN A 200 0.81 -21.38 -2.13
C GLN A 200 0.55 -21.03 -3.60
N LEU A 201 1.03 -21.83 -4.55
CA LEU A 201 0.84 -21.62 -5.98
C LEU A 201 -0.64 -21.70 -6.39
N GLU A 202 -1.40 -22.65 -5.85
CA GLU A 202 -2.85 -22.75 -6.06
C GLU A 202 -3.58 -21.49 -5.53
N ALA A 203 -3.19 -21.03 -4.35
CA ALA A 203 -3.72 -19.79 -3.78
C ALA A 203 -3.44 -18.56 -4.67
N MET A 204 -2.22 -18.44 -5.21
CA MET A 204 -1.88 -17.39 -6.17
C MET A 204 -2.75 -17.45 -7.44
N ALA A 205 -2.99 -18.66 -7.98
CA ALA A 205 -3.83 -18.83 -9.17
C ALA A 205 -5.30 -18.41 -8.91
N ILE A 206 -5.85 -18.77 -7.74
CA ILE A 206 -7.19 -18.34 -7.31
C ILE A 206 -7.29 -16.81 -7.23
N CYS A 207 -6.26 -16.16 -6.71
CA CYS A 207 -6.22 -14.70 -6.62
C CYS A 207 -6.14 -14.03 -8.00
N CYS A 208 -5.40 -14.58 -8.96
CA CYS A 208 -5.40 -14.10 -10.34
C CYS A 208 -6.82 -14.14 -10.94
N ASP A 209 -7.54 -15.27 -10.77
CA ASP A 209 -8.92 -15.40 -11.25
C ASP A 209 -9.87 -14.39 -10.60
N ALA A 210 -9.67 -14.12 -9.32
CA ALA A 210 -10.46 -13.13 -8.58
C ALA A 210 -10.34 -11.72 -9.19
N VAL A 211 -9.11 -11.28 -9.49
CA VAL A 211 -8.87 -9.94 -10.06
C VAL A 211 -9.29 -9.87 -11.53
N ILE A 212 -9.14 -10.95 -12.31
CA ILE A 212 -9.69 -11.03 -13.66
C ILE A 212 -11.21 -10.89 -13.63
N THR A 213 -11.87 -11.57 -12.69
CA THR A 213 -13.33 -11.46 -12.52
C THR A 213 -13.75 -10.04 -12.14
N PHE A 214 -13.00 -9.40 -11.27
CA PHE A 214 -13.23 -8.00 -10.89
C PHE A 214 -13.15 -7.05 -12.09
N GLY A 215 -12.13 -7.18 -12.94
CA GLY A 215 -12.02 -6.41 -14.20
C GLY A 215 -13.21 -6.66 -15.15
N ARG A 216 -13.62 -7.92 -15.34
CA ARG A 216 -14.78 -8.27 -16.17
C ARG A 216 -16.08 -7.66 -15.65
N ARG A 217 -16.31 -7.70 -14.33
CA ARG A 217 -17.47 -7.07 -13.69
C ARG A 217 -17.52 -5.56 -13.96
N TYR A 218 -16.37 -4.88 -13.92
CA TYR A 218 -16.30 -3.46 -14.31
C TYR A 218 -16.60 -3.24 -15.79
N ALA A 219 -16.12 -4.11 -16.66
CA ALA A 219 -16.43 -4.04 -18.09
C ALA A 219 -17.94 -4.19 -18.37
N GLU A 220 -18.60 -5.11 -17.68
CA GLU A 220 -20.06 -5.32 -17.78
C GLU A 220 -20.82 -4.12 -17.21
N TYR A 221 -20.48 -3.68 -16.02
CA TYR A 221 -21.11 -2.53 -15.36
C TYR A 221 -20.97 -1.23 -16.19
N ALA A 222 -19.81 -1.00 -16.80
CA ALA A 222 -19.61 0.15 -17.68
C ALA A 222 -20.49 0.08 -18.94
N ARG A 223 -20.72 -1.12 -19.51
CA ARG A 223 -21.66 -1.30 -20.65
C ARG A 223 -23.11 -1.05 -20.22
N GLU A 224 -23.52 -1.50 -19.05
CA GLU A 224 -24.86 -1.23 -18.50
C GLU A 224 -25.09 0.28 -18.33
N LEU A 225 -24.11 0.99 -17.78
CA LEU A 225 -24.17 2.45 -17.63
C LEU A 225 -24.19 3.14 -19.01
N ALA A 226 -23.38 2.70 -19.97
CA ALA A 226 -23.37 3.24 -21.33
C ALA A 226 -24.71 3.07 -22.03
N ALA A 227 -25.39 1.95 -21.83
CA ALA A 227 -26.71 1.70 -22.43
C ALA A 227 -27.80 2.64 -21.85
N ALA A 228 -27.64 3.12 -20.64
CA ALA A 228 -28.55 4.05 -19.97
C ALA A 228 -28.18 5.54 -20.15
N GLU A 229 -26.94 5.82 -20.60
CA GLU A 229 -26.41 7.18 -20.72
C GLU A 229 -27.00 7.91 -21.95
N LYS A 230 -27.38 9.16 -21.77
CA LYS A 230 -27.97 10.00 -22.82
C LYS A 230 -26.95 10.95 -23.46
N ASP A 231 -25.90 11.30 -22.73
CA ASP A 231 -24.81 12.09 -23.28
C ASP A 231 -23.92 11.19 -24.14
N ALA A 232 -23.89 11.46 -25.44
CA ALA A 232 -23.12 10.66 -26.40
C ALA A 232 -21.62 10.64 -26.13
N VAL A 233 -21.05 11.71 -25.56
CA VAL A 233 -19.64 11.78 -25.20
C VAL A 233 -19.39 10.86 -24.00
N ARG A 234 -20.22 10.96 -22.95
CA ARG A 234 -20.09 10.10 -21.78
C ARG A 234 -20.37 8.64 -22.11
N GLN A 235 -21.33 8.36 -22.98
CA GLN A 235 -21.61 7.01 -23.46
C GLN A 235 -20.38 6.40 -24.14
N ALA A 236 -19.71 7.13 -25.02
CA ALA A 236 -18.49 6.68 -25.68
C ALA A 236 -17.36 6.41 -24.65
N GLU A 237 -17.17 7.28 -23.67
CA GLU A 237 -16.20 7.08 -22.58
C GLU A 237 -16.49 5.83 -21.75
N LEU A 238 -17.75 5.55 -21.43
CA LEU A 238 -18.13 4.34 -20.69
C LEU A 238 -17.87 3.08 -21.52
N LEU A 239 -18.05 3.13 -22.84
CA LEU A 239 -17.68 2.04 -23.75
C LEU A 239 -16.16 1.85 -23.83
N ASP A 240 -15.38 2.92 -23.83
CA ASP A 240 -13.90 2.84 -23.75
C ASP A 240 -13.43 2.23 -22.41
N ILE A 241 -14.04 2.63 -21.29
CA ILE A 241 -13.79 2.00 -19.98
C ILE A 241 -14.12 0.51 -20.04
N ALA A 242 -15.27 0.14 -20.62
CA ALA A 242 -15.67 -1.26 -20.77
C ALA A 242 -14.68 -2.06 -21.62
N ALA A 243 -14.19 -1.48 -22.72
CA ALA A 243 -13.18 -2.09 -23.58
C ALA A 243 -11.86 -2.29 -22.85
N ASN A 244 -11.37 -1.26 -22.13
CA ASN A 244 -10.14 -1.34 -21.35
C ASN A 244 -10.24 -2.41 -20.24
N CYS A 245 -11.32 -2.42 -19.46
CA CYS A 245 -11.57 -3.42 -18.41
C CYS A 245 -11.79 -4.84 -18.96
N GLY A 246 -12.17 -4.96 -20.24
CA GLY A 246 -12.28 -6.24 -20.93
C GLY A 246 -10.92 -6.85 -21.31
N VAL A 247 -9.88 -6.03 -21.43
CA VAL A 247 -8.51 -6.46 -21.72
C VAL A 247 -7.73 -6.66 -20.42
N VAL A 248 -7.63 -5.62 -19.60
CA VAL A 248 -6.88 -5.67 -18.35
C VAL A 248 -7.80 -5.94 -17.15
N PRO A 249 -7.36 -6.69 -16.14
CA PRO A 249 -6.01 -7.21 -15.90
C PRO A 249 -5.74 -8.62 -16.49
N ALA A 250 -6.67 -9.21 -17.24
CA ALA A 250 -6.51 -10.56 -17.78
C ALA A 250 -5.30 -10.67 -18.72
N HIS A 251 -5.18 -9.71 -19.63
CA HIS A 251 -4.11 -9.59 -20.61
C HIS A 251 -3.22 -8.39 -20.31
N LYS A 252 -2.01 -8.40 -20.89
CA LYS A 252 -1.10 -7.24 -20.79
C LYS A 252 -1.74 -6.01 -21.45
N PRO A 253 -1.45 -4.80 -20.95
CA PRO A 253 -1.94 -3.57 -21.55
C PRO A 253 -1.29 -3.31 -22.91
N GLU A 254 -2.04 -2.69 -23.81
CA GLU A 254 -1.58 -2.27 -25.12
C GLU A 254 -1.58 -0.76 -25.29
N THR A 255 -2.43 -0.04 -24.55
CA THR A 255 -2.57 1.41 -24.62
C THR A 255 -2.19 2.08 -23.31
N PHE A 256 -1.97 3.40 -23.35
CA PHE A 256 -1.67 4.20 -22.16
C PHE A 256 -2.80 4.12 -21.10
N ALA A 257 -4.06 4.19 -21.54
CA ALA A 257 -5.22 4.06 -20.65
C ALA A 257 -5.29 2.67 -20.01
N GLN A 258 -5.04 1.60 -20.80
CA GLN A 258 -4.99 0.24 -20.27
C GLN A 258 -3.85 0.04 -19.28
N ALA A 259 -2.68 0.64 -19.51
CA ALA A 259 -1.55 0.55 -18.60
C ALA A 259 -1.87 1.18 -17.22
N ILE A 260 -2.50 2.35 -17.21
CA ILE A 260 -2.97 3.00 -15.98
C ILE A 260 -4.06 2.17 -15.29
N GLN A 261 -5.05 1.66 -16.04
CA GLN A 261 -6.13 0.85 -15.50
C GLN A 261 -5.62 -0.50 -14.95
N MET A 262 -4.63 -1.12 -15.61
CA MET A 262 -3.96 -2.34 -15.14
C MET A 262 -3.33 -2.12 -13.77
N TYR A 263 -2.50 -1.08 -13.65
CA TYR A 263 -1.90 -0.72 -12.37
C TYR A 263 -2.97 -0.47 -11.30
N TRP A 264 -4.02 0.27 -11.65
CA TRP A 264 -5.06 0.62 -10.68
C TRP A 264 -5.85 -0.60 -10.18
N PHE A 265 -6.17 -1.56 -11.04
CA PHE A 265 -6.79 -2.82 -10.60
C PHE A 265 -5.87 -3.63 -9.69
N VAL A 266 -4.59 -3.69 -10.00
CA VAL A 266 -3.59 -4.35 -9.16
C VAL A 266 -3.47 -3.63 -7.80
N HIS A 267 -3.42 -2.30 -7.78
CA HIS A 267 -3.40 -1.49 -6.57
C HIS A 267 -4.62 -1.78 -5.67
N ILE A 268 -5.82 -1.73 -6.22
CA ILE A 268 -7.05 -2.04 -5.46
C ILE A 268 -7.05 -3.48 -4.95
N ALA A 269 -6.55 -4.42 -5.74
CA ALA A 269 -6.47 -5.82 -5.36
C ALA A 269 -5.51 -6.02 -4.17
N VAL A 270 -4.27 -5.52 -4.26
CA VAL A 270 -3.29 -5.60 -3.16
C VAL A 270 -3.82 -4.92 -1.90
N THR A 271 -4.37 -3.72 -2.03
CA THR A 271 -4.90 -2.95 -0.88
C THR A 271 -6.23 -3.49 -0.33
N SER A 272 -6.88 -4.41 -1.04
CA SER A 272 -8.04 -5.17 -0.54
C SER A 272 -7.66 -6.49 0.11
N GLU A 273 -6.56 -7.12 -0.33
CA GLU A 273 -6.00 -8.31 0.31
C GLU A 273 -5.37 -7.98 1.66
N LEU A 274 -4.66 -6.86 1.71
CA LEU A 274 -3.87 -6.40 2.84
C LEU A 274 -4.34 -5.02 3.31
N ASN A 275 -4.33 -4.79 4.60
CA ASN A 275 -4.42 -3.44 5.14
C ASN A 275 -3.02 -2.82 5.15
N ASN A 276 -2.47 -2.60 3.98
CA ASN A 276 -1.17 -1.96 3.88
C ASN A 276 -1.34 -0.43 3.90
N TRP A 277 -0.87 0.18 4.94
CA TRP A 277 -0.88 1.62 5.09
C TRP A 277 -0.10 2.34 3.99
N ASP A 278 1.01 1.75 3.59
CA ASP A 278 1.90 2.34 2.60
C ASP A 278 1.57 1.88 1.18
N SER A 279 0.33 1.45 0.96
CA SER A 279 -0.20 1.21 -0.37
C SER A 279 0.57 0.13 -1.18
N TYR A 280 0.30 0.08 -2.47
CA TYR A 280 1.11 -0.59 -3.47
C TYR A 280 1.61 0.47 -4.45
N SER A 281 2.80 0.99 -4.20
CA SER A 281 3.37 2.11 -4.96
C SER A 281 3.69 1.72 -6.40
N PRO A 282 3.50 2.61 -7.40
CA PRO A 282 3.66 2.26 -8.82
C PRO A 282 5.11 2.20 -9.31
N GLY A 283 6.09 2.42 -8.44
CA GLY A 283 7.50 2.40 -8.82
C GLY A 283 7.88 3.53 -9.75
N ARG A 284 8.62 3.21 -10.79
CA ARG A 284 9.08 4.13 -11.84
C ARG A 284 7.97 4.37 -12.86
N LEU A 285 6.87 5.00 -12.41
CA LEU A 285 5.66 5.16 -13.21
C LEU A 285 5.92 5.82 -14.57
N ASP A 286 6.78 6.84 -14.60
CA ASP A 286 7.18 7.53 -15.82
C ASP A 286 7.87 6.61 -16.83
N GLN A 287 8.78 5.75 -16.37
CA GLN A 287 9.50 4.81 -17.23
C GLN A 287 8.60 3.66 -17.69
N HIS A 288 7.67 3.20 -16.83
CA HIS A 288 6.73 2.14 -17.17
C HIS A 288 5.69 2.60 -18.20
N LEU A 289 5.24 3.84 -18.13
CA LEU A 289 4.23 4.39 -19.04
C LEU A 289 4.79 4.95 -20.36
N ASP A 290 6.09 5.33 -20.41
CA ASP A 290 6.73 5.94 -21.60
C ASP A 290 6.57 5.12 -22.90
N PRO A 291 6.71 3.78 -22.90
CA PRO A 291 6.50 2.99 -24.12
C PRO A 291 5.08 3.11 -24.69
N PHE A 292 4.06 3.16 -23.83
CA PHE A 292 2.65 3.32 -24.24
C PHE A 292 2.37 4.74 -24.72
N TYR A 293 2.95 5.74 -24.03
CA TYR A 293 2.85 7.13 -24.40
C TYR A 293 3.41 7.39 -25.80
N ARG A 294 4.64 6.96 -26.07
CA ARG A 294 5.29 7.11 -27.38
C ARG A 294 4.54 6.40 -28.49
N ARG A 295 4.05 5.19 -28.23
CA ARG A 295 3.26 4.43 -29.20
C ARG A 295 1.98 5.19 -29.54
N GLY A 296 1.20 5.59 -28.54
CA GLY A 296 -0.06 6.28 -28.75
C GLY A 296 0.09 7.63 -29.45
N LEU A 297 1.20 8.36 -29.23
CA LEU A 297 1.52 9.56 -30.00
C LEU A 297 1.86 9.23 -31.46
N ALA A 298 2.62 8.18 -31.69
CA ALA A 298 3.08 7.80 -33.03
C ALA A 298 1.94 7.29 -33.90
N ASP A 299 0.97 6.58 -33.34
CA ASP A 299 -0.20 6.06 -34.07
C ASP A 299 -1.43 6.99 -34.01
N GLY A 300 -1.32 8.12 -33.31
CA GLY A 300 -2.37 9.14 -33.21
C GLY A 300 -3.55 8.76 -32.30
N THR A 301 -3.44 7.70 -31.49
CA THR A 301 -4.50 7.28 -30.57
C THR A 301 -4.43 8.00 -29.22
N LEU A 302 -3.36 8.73 -28.95
CA LEU A 302 -3.14 9.50 -27.74
C LEU A 302 -2.63 10.91 -28.07
N THR A 303 -3.04 11.90 -27.26
CA THR A 303 -2.43 13.24 -27.27
C THR A 303 -1.78 13.51 -25.90
N PRO A 304 -0.84 14.47 -25.80
CA PRO A 304 -0.25 14.85 -24.53
C PRO A 304 -1.30 15.30 -23.49
N GLU A 305 -2.33 16.04 -23.94
CA GLU A 305 -3.43 16.51 -23.09
C GLU A 305 -4.26 15.35 -22.57
N LYS A 306 -4.55 14.33 -23.40
CA LYS A 306 -5.29 13.13 -22.97
C LYS A 306 -4.46 12.27 -22.02
N ALA A 307 -3.17 12.13 -22.25
CA ALA A 307 -2.27 11.44 -21.33
C ALA A 307 -2.23 12.11 -19.96
N LYS A 308 -2.15 13.45 -19.93
CA LYS A 308 -2.20 14.22 -18.70
C LYS A 308 -3.54 14.07 -18.00
N GLU A 309 -4.67 14.17 -18.70
CA GLU A 309 -6.01 13.95 -18.12
C GLU A 309 -6.13 12.57 -17.44
N LEU A 310 -5.60 11.52 -18.07
CA LEU A 310 -5.60 10.17 -17.49
C LEU A 310 -4.73 10.09 -16.22
N LEU A 311 -3.58 10.75 -16.18
CA LEU A 311 -2.75 10.85 -14.96
C LEU A 311 -3.48 11.63 -13.86
N GLU A 312 -4.13 12.75 -14.19
CA GLU A 312 -4.93 13.52 -13.23
C GLU A 312 -6.08 12.69 -12.66
N CYS A 313 -6.75 11.87 -13.48
CA CYS A 313 -7.74 10.90 -13.02
C CYS A 313 -7.13 9.88 -12.05
N LEU A 314 -5.93 9.38 -12.33
CA LEU A 314 -5.22 8.47 -11.43
C LEU A 314 -4.88 9.15 -10.09
N TRP A 315 -4.45 10.42 -10.09
CA TRP A 315 -4.21 11.19 -8.86
C TRP A 315 -5.47 11.30 -7.99
N VAL A 316 -6.62 11.57 -8.62
CA VAL A 316 -7.91 11.57 -7.90
C VAL A 316 -8.19 10.20 -7.28
N LYS A 317 -7.93 9.11 -8.00
CA LYS A 317 -8.12 7.75 -7.49
C LYS A 317 -7.28 7.49 -6.24
N PHE A 318 -6.03 7.85 -6.23
CA PHE A 318 -5.19 7.72 -5.03
C PHE A 318 -5.75 8.52 -3.84
N ASN A 319 -6.15 9.77 -4.07
CA ASN A 319 -6.67 10.61 -3.00
C ASN A 319 -8.02 10.15 -2.45
N ASN A 320 -8.78 9.38 -3.24
CA ASN A 320 -10.08 8.81 -2.85
C ASN A 320 -9.99 7.58 -1.95
N GLN A 321 -8.78 7.08 -1.66
CA GLN A 321 -8.60 5.84 -0.90
C GLN A 321 -8.12 6.11 0.53
N PRO A 322 -9.01 6.44 1.49
CA PRO A 322 -8.61 6.60 2.86
C PRO A 322 -8.19 5.26 3.46
N ALA A 323 -7.13 5.28 4.25
CA ALA A 323 -6.73 4.12 5.04
C ALA A 323 -7.66 3.99 6.24
N PRO A 324 -8.01 2.76 6.64
CA PRO A 324 -8.75 2.55 7.87
C PRO A 324 -7.91 3.03 9.06
N PRO A 325 -8.51 3.77 9.99
CA PRO A 325 -7.81 4.21 11.19
C PRO A 325 -7.30 3.04 12.02
N LYS A 326 -6.19 3.26 12.71
CA LYS A 326 -5.61 2.34 13.70
C LYS A 326 -6.49 2.22 14.94
N VAL A 327 -6.11 1.36 15.86
CA VAL A 327 -6.75 1.20 17.18
C VAL A 327 -5.93 1.82 18.31
N GLY A 328 -6.54 2.02 19.46
CA GLY A 328 -5.86 2.46 20.67
C GLY A 328 -5.22 3.84 20.55
N ILE A 329 -4.01 3.99 21.06
CA ILE A 329 -3.27 5.27 21.10
C ILE A 329 -3.11 5.82 19.68
N THR A 330 -2.70 5.00 18.72
CA THR A 330 -2.49 5.44 17.35
C THR A 330 -3.77 5.91 16.67
N LEU A 331 -4.92 5.40 17.06
CA LEU A 331 -6.21 5.89 16.59
C LEU A 331 -6.47 7.34 17.02
N LYS A 332 -6.09 7.71 18.23
CA LYS A 332 -6.26 9.05 18.78
C LYS A 332 -5.27 10.06 18.20
N GLU A 333 -4.02 9.63 18.05
CA GLU A 333 -2.88 10.50 17.74
C GLU A 333 -2.59 10.64 16.25
N SER A 334 -2.89 9.61 15.44
CA SER A 334 -2.58 9.64 14.01
C SER A 334 -3.56 10.51 13.22
N ALA A 335 -3.04 11.48 12.48
CA ALA A 335 -3.79 12.26 11.51
C ALA A 335 -3.76 11.65 10.09
N THR A 336 -3.05 10.56 9.87
CA THR A 336 -2.98 9.87 8.58
C THR A 336 -4.29 9.13 8.30
N TYR A 337 -4.83 9.27 7.10
CA TYR A 337 -6.12 8.71 6.72
C TYR A 337 -6.16 8.20 5.28
N THR A 338 -5.03 8.19 4.58
CA THR A 338 -4.94 7.74 3.19
C THR A 338 -3.99 6.57 3.06
N ASP A 339 -4.16 5.79 1.99
CA ASP A 339 -3.11 4.88 1.53
C ASP A 339 -1.91 5.70 1.09
N PHE A 340 -0.78 5.47 1.68
CA PHE A 340 0.43 6.23 1.45
C PHE A 340 1.17 5.74 0.19
N ALA A 341 0.66 6.10 -1.01
CA ALA A 341 1.31 5.77 -2.27
C ALA A 341 2.42 6.77 -2.59
N ASN A 342 3.58 6.30 -3.02
CA ASN A 342 4.72 7.12 -3.41
C ASN A 342 5.10 6.90 -4.88
N ILE A 343 4.96 7.95 -5.70
CA ILE A 343 5.33 7.94 -7.12
C ILE A 343 6.81 8.28 -7.25
N ASN A 344 7.58 7.43 -7.92
CA ASN A 344 8.99 7.68 -8.21
C ASN A 344 9.14 8.14 -9.66
N SER A 345 9.81 9.28 -9.88
CA SER A 345 10.02 9.86 -11.21
C SER A 345 11.50 10.17 -11.46
N GLY A 346 11.95 10.01 -12.68
CA GLY A 346 13.34 10.26 -13.09
C GLY A 346 14.31 9.13 -12.73
N GLY A 347 15.47 9.45 -12.17
CA GLY A 347 16.52 8.49 -11.86
C GLY A 347 17.24 7.91 -13.07
N VAL A 348 17.64 6.66 -12.98
CA VAL A 348 18.32 5.94 -14.09
C VAL A 348 17.54 4.68 -14.47
N LYS A 349 17.77 4.16 -15.66
CA LYS A 349 17.27 2.86 -16.14
C LYS A 349 18.19 1.73 -15.68
N ALA A 350 17.78 0.47 -15.87
CA ALA A 350 18.57 -0.72 -15.55
C ALA A 350 19.97 -0.70 -16.18
N ASP A 351 20.11 -0.19 -17.40
CA ASP A 351 21.39 -0.04 -18.11
C ASP A 351 22.25 1.12 -17.57
N GLY A 352 21.71 1.93 -16.66
CA GLY A 352 22.35 3.10 -16.08
C GLY A 352 22.24 4.36 -16.94
N SER A 353 21.49 4.37 -18.04
CA SER A 353 21.17 5.59 -18.79
C SER A 353 20.17 6.46 -18.02
N ASP A 354 20.04 7.74 -18.43
CA ASP A 354 19.04 8.65 -17.84
C ASP A 354 17.60 8.12 -17.99
N GLY A 355 16.86 8.15 -16.89
CA GLY A 355 15.48 7.66 -16.85
C GLY A 355 14.43 8.72 -17.16
N VAL A 356 14.79 10.00 -17.18
CA VAL A 356 13.88 11.13 -17.45
C VAL A 356 13.36 11.06 -18.88
N ASN A 357 12.04 11.21 -19.04
CA ASN A 357 11.34 11.16 -20.34
C ASN A 357 10.15 12.15 -20.35
N ASP A 358 9.35 12.16 -21.39
CA ASP A 358 8.23 13.10 -21.53
C ASP A 358 7.15 12.86 -20.48
N VAL A 359 6.89 11.59 -20.13
CA VAL A 359 5.92 11.24 -19.06
C VAL A 359 6.41 11.75 -17.70
N THR A 360 7.72 11.82 -17.45
CA THR A 360 8.28 12.44 -16.23
C THR A 360 7.78 13.88 -16.08
N TYR A 361 7.79 14.66 -17.14
CA TYR A 361 7.30 16.05 -17.11
C TYR A 361 5.77 16.12 -16.96
N LEU A 362 5.02 15.23 -17.59
CA LEU A 362 3.57 15.15 -17.39
C LEU A 362 3.21 14.83 -15.95
N ILE A 363 3.95 13.93 -15.29
CA ILE A 363 3.78 13.62 -13.86
C ILE A 363 4.09 14.84 -12.99
N LEU A 364 5.17 15.57 -13.27
CA LEU A 364 5.52 16.79 -12.55
C LEU A 364 4.44 17.87 -12.71
N ASP A 365 3.89 18.03 -13.91
CA ASP A 365 2.82 18.99 -14.18
C ASP A 365 1.51 18.56 -13.50
N THR A 366 1.15 17.27 -13.57
CA THR A 366 -0.01 16.71 -12.85
C THR A 366 0.10 16.96 -11.34
N MET A 367 1.25 16.71 -10.75
CA MET A 367 1.50 16.93 -9.32
C MET A 367 1.35 18.41 -8.95
N ASP A 368 1.96 19.31 -9.72
CA ASP A 368 1.92 20.76 -9.50
C ASP A 368 0.47 21.32 -9.61
N GLU A 369 -0.32 20.81 -10.54
CA GLU A 369 -1.69 21.26 -10.76
C GLU A 369 -2.66 20.65 -9.75
N MET A 370 -2.55 19.35 -9.48
CA MET A 370 -3.50 18.65 -8.62
C MET A 370 -3.35 19.01 -7.14
N GLN A 371 -2.14 19.16 -6.62
CA GLN A 371 -1.85 19.48 -5.21
C GLN A 371 -2.77 18.72 -4.24
N LEU A 372 -2.84 17.41 -4.41
CA LEU A 372 -3.61 16.50 -3.55
C LEU A 372 -2.72 15.97 -2.41
N LEU A 373 -3.35 15.54 -1.33
CA LEU A 373 -2.63 14.91 -0.22
C LEU A 373 -1.97 13.60 -0.66
N GLN A 374 -2.65 12.83 -1.51
CA GLN A 374 -2.15 11.61 -2.12
C GLN A 374 -2.35 11.64 -3.65
N PRO A 375 -1.45 10.99 -4.39
CA PRO A 375 -0.26 10.27 -3.94
C PRO A 375 0.85 11.21 -3.48
N SER A 376 1.70 10.74 -2.56
CA SER A 376 3.02 11.33 -2.34
C SER A 376 3.87 11.13 -3.59
N SER A 377 4.79 12.05 -3.86
CA SER A 377 5.63 11.97 -5.05
C SER A 377 7.06 12.37 -4.74
N ASN A 378 8.00 11.68 -5.35
CA ASN A 378 9.40 12.01 -5.27
C ASN A 378 10.04 12.10 -6.65
N VAL A 379 11.14 12.80 -6.72
CA VAL A 379 12.06 12.84 -7.86
C VAL A 379 13.36 12.18 -7.49
N GLN A 380 13.79 11.27 -8.33
CA GLN A 380 15.04 10.54 -8.24
C GLN A 380 16.09 11.30 -9.06
N VAL A 381 17.03 11.94 -8.36
CA VAL A 381 18.07 12.80 -8.98
C VAL A 381 19.40 12.05 -8.98
N SER A 382 20.02 11.92 -10.16
CA SER A 382 21.36 11.38 -10.36
C SER A 382 22.29 12.42 -10.99
N LYS A 383 23.59 12.12 -11.06
CA LYS A 383 24.56 12.92 -11.81
C LYS A 383 24.24 13.02 -13.31
N LYS A 384 23.41 12.10 -13.84
CA LYS A 384 22.98 12.05 -15.24
C LYS A 384 21.69 12.84 -15.51
N SER A 385 20.98 13.25 -14.47
CA SER A 385 19.69 13.92 -14.61
C SER A 385 19.80 15.24 -15.38
N PRO A 386 18.91 15.49 -16.35
CA PRO A 386 18.91 16.73 -17.11
C PRO A 386 18.67 17.95 -16.22
N ARG A 387 19.41 19.03 -16.42
CA ARG A 387 19.26 20.27 -15.66
C ARG A 387 17.82 20.80 -15.68
N ARG A 388 17.11 20.65 -16.81
CA ARG A 388 15.70 21.04 -16.95
C ARG A 388 14.80 20.31 -15.95
N PHE A 389 15.00 19.00 -15.75
CA PHE A 389 14.25 18.18 -14.81
C PHE A 389 14.46 18.65 -13.37
N VAL A 390 15.71 18.79 -12.95
CA VAL A 390 16.04 19.26 -11.59
C VAL A 390 15.45 20.65 -11.35
N LYS A 391 15.58 21.56 -12.35
CA LYS A 391 15.00 22.91 -12.28
C LYS A 391 13.48 22.86 -12.07
N ARG A 392 12.74 22.05 -12.86
CA ARG A 392 11.28 21.91 -12.74
C ARG A 392 10.89 21.38 -11.36
N ALA A 393 11.57 20.37 -10.86
CA ALA A 393 11.33 19.82 -9.52
C ALA A 393 11.54 20.88 -8.42
N CYS A 394 12.64 21.68 -8.51
CA CYS A 394 12.88 22.79 -7.60
C CYS A 394 11.81 23.90 -7.69
N GLU A 395 11.32 24.21 -8.89
CA GLU A 395 10.24 25.19 -9.10
C GLU A 395 8.94 24.77 -8.40
N ILE A 396 8.64 23.48 -8.35
CA ILE A 396 7.48 22.95 -7.63
C ILE A 396 7.75 22.95 -6.13
N SER A 397 8.87 22.38 -5.67
CA SER A 397 9.22 22.32 -4.24
C SER A 397 9.24 23.68 -3.56
N ARG A 398 9.71 24.72 -4.21
CA ARG A 398 9.77 26.09 -3.62
C ARG A 398 8.40 26.70 -3.33
N GLN A 399 7.31 26.11 -3.83
CA GLN A 399 5.96 26.57 -3.53
C GLN A 399 5.54 26.22 -2.08
N GLY A 400 6.27 25.30 -1.41
CA GLY A 400 6.15 25.06 0.03
C GLY A 400 5.00 24.13 0.45
N TRP A 401 4.36 23.42 -0.49
CA TRP A 401 3.28 22.47 -0.13
C TRP A 401 3.77 21.02 0.13
N GLY A 402 5.09 20.79 0.12
CA GLY A 402 5.71 19.56 0.62
C GLY A 402 6.07 18.52 -0.43
N GLN A 403 5.80 18.75 -1.72
CA GLN A 403 6.15 17.85 -2.82
C GLN A 403 6.85 18.58 -3.95
N PRO A 404 7.63 17.87 -4.79
CA PRO A 404 8.13 16.51 -4.59
C PRO A 404 9.22 16.44 -3.52
N ALA A 405 9.35 15.27 -2.88
CA ALA A 405 10.57 14.94 -2.16
C ALA A 405 11.72 14.69 -3.16
N MET A 406 12.96 15.06 -2.80
CA MET A 406 14.11 14.87 -3.67
C MET A 406 15.05 13.81 -3.10
N TYR A 407 15.30 12.76 -3.86
CA TYR A 407 16.16 11.64 -3.45
C TYR A 407 17.38 11.53 -4.36
N ASN A 408 18.50 11.18 -3.75
CA ASN A 408 19.76 10.95 -4.45
C ASN A 408 19.81 9.50 -4.98
N THR A 409 19.53 9.32 -6.26
CA THR A 409 19.57 8.02 -6.94
C THR A 409 20.93 7.32 -6.79
N ASP A 410 22.03 8.07 -6.88
CA ASP A 410 23.36 7.47 -6.80
C ASP A 410 23.64 6.90 -5.39
N ALA A 411 23.12 7.55 -4.33
CA ALA A 411 23.20 7.05 -2.96
C ALA A 411 22.32 5.83 -2.74
N ILE A 412 21.07 5.84 -3.25
CA ILE A 412 20.15 4.69 -3.19
C ILE A 412 20.78 3.46 -3.86
N ILE A 413 21.35 3.62 -5.05
CA ILE A 413 22.03 2.52 -5.76
C ILE A 413 23.18 1.96 -4.91
N GLN A 414 24.00 2.82 -4.29
CA GLN A 414 25.11 2.37 -3.43
C GLN A 414 24.60 1.61 -2.19
N GLU A 415 23.53 2.06 -1.58
CA GLU A 415 22.89 1.39 -0.44
C GLU A 415 22.39 0.01 -0.84
N LEU A 416 21.64 -0.10 -1.93
CA LEU A 416 21.10 -1.37 -2.42
C LEU A 416 22.20 -2.36 -2.83
N LEU A 417 23.29 -1.89 -3.46
CA LEU A 417 24.46 -2.71 -3.73
C LEU A 417 25.12 -3.19 -2.43
N GLY A 418 25.23 -2.31 -1.42
CA GLY A 418 25.73 -2.67 -0.09
C GLY A 418 24.85 -3.73 0.61
N ALA A 419 23.54 -3.73 0.34
CA ALA A 419 22.60 -4.73 0.80
C ALA A 419 22.58 -6.02 -0.04
N GLY A 420 23.47 -6.15 -1.05
CA GLY A 420 23.63 -7.37 -1.85
C GLY A 420 22.71 -7.49 -3.05
N LYS A 421 22.03 -6.41 -3.46
CA LYS A 421 21.24 -6.40 -4.70
C LYS A 421 22.16 -6.34 -5.92
N ASP A 422 21.74 -6.93 -7.04
CA ASP A 422 22.49 -6.74 -8.28
C ASP A 422 22.32 -5.32 -8.84
N ILE A 423 23.20 -4.94 -9.77
CA ILE A 423 23.28 -3.56 -10.27
C ILE A 423 22.03 -3.14 -11.07
N ALA A 424 21.37 -4.08 -11.78
CA ALA A 424 20.16 -3.77 -12.54
C ALA A 424 18.99 -3.51 -11.59
N ASP A 425 18.76 -4.38 -10.61
CA ASP A 425 17.73 -4.24 -9.58
C ASP A 425 17.97 -2.99 -8.72
N ALA A 426 19.21 -2.69 -8.34
CA ALA A 426 19.56 -1.48 -7.60
C ALA A 426 19.25 -0.19 -8.39
N ARG A 427 19.46 -0.18 -9.70
CA ARG A 427 19.14 0.96 -10.59
C ARG A 427 17.64 1.15 -10.81
N GLU A 428 16.87 0.07 -10.86
CA GLU A 428 15.42 0.10 -10.95
C GLU A 428 14.74 0.35 -9.59
N GLY A 429 15.48 0.30 -8.51
CA GLY A 429 15.04 0.62 -7.16
C GLY A 429 14.74 2.09 -6.92
N GLY A 430 14.30 2.40 -5.73
CA GLY A 430 13.95 3.77 -5.29
C GLY A 430 13.35 3.76 -3.89
N CYS A 431 12.49 4.74 -3.59
CA CYS A 431 11.83 4.84 -2.30
C CYS A 431 10.36 4.43 -2.39
N SER A 432 9.90 3.63 -1.42
CA SER A 432 8.50 3.43 -1.13
C SER A 432 8.12 4.23 0.11
N GLY A 433 6.83 4.36 0.41
CA GLY A 433 6.38 5.07 1.61
C GLY A 433 7.04 6.43 1.77
N CYS A 434 7.78 6.63 2.87
CA CYS A 434 8.47 7.90 3.16
C CYS A 434 9.88 7.95 2.57
N VAL A 435 10.75 7.03 3.03
CA VAL A 435 12.20 7.00 2.72
C VAL A 435 12.75 5.58 2.60
N GLU A 436 11.92 4.60 2.64
CA GLU A 436 12.29 3.18 2.60
C GLU A 436 12.80 2.83 1.21
N THR A 437 14.11 2.58 1.11
CA THR A 437 14.76 2.22 -0.14
C THR A 437 14.67 0.73 -0.42
N GLY A 438 14.54 0.37 -1.70
CA GLY A 438 14.49 -1.03 -2.11
C GLY A 438 14.48 -1.26 -3.61
N ALA A 439 14.69 -2.51 -3.98
CA ALA A 439 14.60 -3.00 -5.35
C ALA A 439 13.13 -3.31 -5.70
N PHE A 440 12.55 -2.53 -6.61
CA PHE A 440 11.14 -2.58 -6.94
C PHE A 440 10.73 -3.93 -7.56
N GLY A 441 9.61 -4.48 -7.07
CA GLY A 441 9.09 -5.78 -7.50
C GLY A 441 9.93 -6.99 -7.09
N LYS A 442 11.01 -6.80 -6.33
CA LYS A 442 11.93 -7.85 -5.89
C LYS A 442 11.79 -8.17 -4.41
N GLU A 443 11.31 -7.24 -3.65
CA GLU A 443 11.19 -7.36 -2.20
C GLU A 443 9.96 -6.62 -1.68
N ALA A 444 9.56 -6.97 -0.47
CA ALA A 444 8.51 -6.34 0.27
C ALA A 444 9.01 -6.01 1.66
N TYR A 445 8.70 -4.82 2.16
CA TYR A 445 9.16 -4.36 3.46
C TYR A 445 8.09 -4.56 4.50
N ILE A 446 8.52 -4.98 5.69
CA ILE A 446 7.65 -5.14 6.84
C ILE A 446 7.95 -4.02 7.83
N LEU A 447 7.02 -3.06 7.95
CA LEU A 447 7.08 -2.05 8.98
C LEU A 447 6.44 -2.61 10.26
N THR A 448 7.26 -2.82 11.30
CA THR A 448 6.82 -3.42 12.57
C THR A 448 6.62 -2.41 13.70
N GLY A 449 6.76 -1.12 13.42
CA GLY A 449 6.50 -0.04 14.37
C GLY A 449 7.62 0.98 14.49
N TYR A 450 7.40 1.97 15.32
CA TYR A 450 8.37 3.01 15.65
C TYR A 450 9.07 2.72 16.97
N PHE A 451 10.26 3.29 17.13
CA PHE A 451 11.08 3.21 18.31
C PHE A 451 11.25 4.61 18.93
N ASN A 452 10.81 4.81 20.17
CA ASN A 452 10.74 6.12 20.81
C ASN A 452 12.06 6.46 21.51
N LEU A 453 13.02 7.03 20.79
CA LEU A 453 14.32 7.44 21.33
C LEU A 453 14.19 8.50 22.43
N THR A 454 13.18 9.37 22.37
CA THR A 454 12.92 10.38 23.40
C THR A 454 12.54 9.74 24.74
N LYS A 455 11.67 8.71 24.70
CA LYS A 455 11.31 7.94 25.89
C LYS A 455 12.51 7.19 26.47
N ILE A 456 13.38 6.67 25.61
CA ILE A 456 14.61 6.02 26.06
C ILE A 456 15.56 7.02 26.74
N LEU A 457 15.66 8.24 26.22
CA LEU A 457 16.43 9.29 26.88
C LEU A 457 15.85 9.65 28.25
N GLU A 458 14.53 9.78 28.37
CA GLU A 458 13.85 9.98 29.66
C GLU A 458 14.23 8.87 30.66
N LEU A 459 14.15 7.60 30.23
CA LEU A 459 14.54 6.46 31.06
C LEU A 459 16.05 6.49 31.43
N THR A 460 16.91 6.89 30.51
CA THR A 460 18.34 7.04 30.78
C THR A 460 18.58 8.05 31.88
N LEU A 461 17.91 9.21 31.82
CA LEU A 461 18.04 10.26 32.84
C LEU A 461 17.45 9.86 34.20
N ASN A 462 16.56 8.85 34.23
CA ASN A 462 15.92 8.33 35.44
C ASN A 462 16.43 6.92 35.82
N ASN A 463 17.67 6.58 35.47
CA ASN A 463 18.31 5.31 35.80
C ASN A 463 17.50 4.06 35.38
N GLY A 464 16.84 4.14 34.22
CA GLY A 464 16.00 3.09 33.65
C GLY A 464 14.59 2.96 34.26
N PHE A 465 14.23 3.83 35.21
CA PHE A 465 12.94 3.82 35.89
C PHE A 465 11.91 4.66 35.12
N ASP A 466 10.76 4.06 34.85
CA ASP A 466 9.63 4.77 34.23
C ASP A 466 8.72 5.37 35.29
N GLN A 467 8.67 6.69 35.35
CA GLN A 467 7.89 7.43 36.35
C GLN A 467 6.36 7.31 36.14
N VAL A 468 5.92 7.04 34.91
CA VAL A 468 4.50 6.94 34.57
C VAL A 468 3.93 5.59 35.00
N SER A 469 4.58 4.49 34.67
CA SER A 469 4.15 3.14 35.05
C SER A 469 4.63 2.71 36.46
N GLY A 470 5.61 3.41 37.02
CA GLY A 470 6.23 3.04 38.29
C GLY A 470 7.10 1.78 38.21
N LYS A 471 7.59 1.43 37.03
CA LYS A 471 8.37 0.21 36.79
C LYS A 471 9.82 0.50 36.42
N GLN A 472 10.71 -0.40 36.80
CA GLN A 472 12.08 -0.45 36.30
C GLN A 472 12.03 -1.15 34.92
N LEU A 473 12.02 -0.39 33.84
CA LEU A 473 11.93 -0.92 32.48
C LEU A 473 13.31 -1.09 31.84
N GLY A 474 14.20 -0.14 32.06
CA GLY A 474 15.54 -0.13 31.51
C GLY A 474 16.64 -0.59 32.45
N LEU A 475 17.85 -0.57 31.94
CA LEU A 475 19.06 -0.88 32.71
C LEU A 475 19.33 0.20 33.77
N THR A 476 19.95 -0.19 34.89
CA THR A 476 20.49 0.73 35.86
C THR A 476 21.78 1.34 35.32
N THR A 477 21.71 2.57 34.78
CA THR A 477 22.83 3.24 34.10
C THR A 477 23.34 4.48 34.83
N GLY A 478 22.75 4.88 35.96
CA GLY A 478 23.03 6.10 36.72
C GLY A 478 21.90 7.12 36.62
N GLN A 479 21.89 8.07 37.56
CA GLN A 479 20.98 9.22 37.55
C GLN A 479 21.56 10.35 36.69
N ALA A 480 20.71 11.25 36.19
CA ALA A 480 21.15 12.39 35.39
C ALA A 480 22.25 13.25 36.07
N VAL A 481 22.19 13.36 37.41
CA VAL A 481 23.16 14.13 38.20
C VAL A 481 24.50 13.43 38.40
N ASP A 482 24.59 12.14 38.11
CA ASP A 482 25.79 11.33 38.28
C ASP A 482 26.73 11.40 37.06
N TYR A 483 26.26 11.87 35.90
CA TYR A 483 27.07 11.96 34.67
C TYR A 483 27.99 13.19 34.72
N ALA A 484 29.29 12.95 34.68
CA ALA A 484 30.30 14.01 34.69
C ALA A 484 30.52 14.66 33.30
N SER A 485 30.12 14.00 32.21
CA SER A 485 30.31 14.49 30.86
C SER A 485 29.15 14.05 29.93
N PHE A 486 29.06 14.70 28.74
CA PHE A 486 28.14 14.30 27.71
C PHE A 486 28.43 12.89 27.17
N GLU A 487 29.70 12.52 27.09
CA GLU A 487 30.17 11.21 26.67
C GLU A 487 29.66 10.09 27.59
N GLU A 488 29.62 10.32 28.89
CA GLU A 488 29.07 9.37 29.87
C GLU A 488 27.55 9.22 29.71
N LEU A 489 26.81 10.31 29.53
CA LEU A 489 25.38 10.28 29.23
C LEU A 489 25.11 9.54 27.90
N LEU A 490 25.90 9.83 26.87
CA LEU A 490 25.75 9.18 25.57
C LEU A 490 26.03 7.68 25.64
N ALA A 491 27.03 7.26 26.40
CA ALA A 491 27.32 5.84 26.66
C ALA A 491 26.17 5.13 27.41
N ALA A 492 25.59 5.78 28.41
CA ALA A 492 24.45 5.27 29.14
C ALA A 492 23.20 5.17 28.20
N PHE A 493 22.92 6.21 27.43
CA PHE A 493 21.83 6.21 26.45
C PHE A 493 22.00 5.11 25.41
N ARG A 494 23.20 4.90 24.87
CA ARG A 494 23.49 3.82 23.92
C ARG A 494 23.17 2.45 24.50
N ARG A 495 23.58 2.18 25.75
CA ARG A 495 23.27 0.92 26.45
C ARG A 495 21.75 0.70 26.60
N GLN A 496 20.99 1.75 26.91
CA GLN A 496 19.53 1.69 26.99
C GLN A 496 18.91 1.41 25.62
N VAL A 497 19.38 2.09 24.56
CA VAL A 497 18.91 1.86 23.19
C VAL A 497 19.15 0.40 22.77
N GLU A 498 20.34 -0.14 23.00
CA GLU A 498 20.69 -1.53 22.69
C GLU A 498 19.79 -2.53 23.45
N HIS A 499 19.53 -2.27 24.72
CA HIS A 499 18.64 -3.09 25.55
C HIS A 499 17.21 -3.12 25.01
N PHE A 500 16.61 -1.95 24.77
CA PHE A 500 15.24 -1.88 24.26
C PHE A 500 15.10 -2.33 22.81
N ALA A 501 16.14 -2.14 21.99
CA ALA A 501 16.18 -2.68 20.64
C ALA A 501 16.12 -4.22 20.63
N ALA A 502 16.85 -4.87 21.52
CA ALA A 502 16.80 -6.33 21.67
C ALA A 502 15.39 -6.83 22.03
N ILE A 503 14.72 -6.15 22.98
CA ILE A 503 13.33 -6.48 23.37
C ILE A 503 12.40 -6.30 22.17
N LYS A 504 12.49 -5.18 21.45
CA LYS A 504 11.65 -4.92 20.27
C LYS A 504 11.87 -5.94 19.16
N VAL A 505 13.12 -6.29 18.85
CA VAL A 505 13.46 -7.29 17.82
C VAL A 505 12.85 -8.65 18.15
N THR A 506 12.87 -9.06 19.41
CA THR A 506 12.22 -10.30 19.85
C THR A 506 10.74 -10.31 19.53
N GLY A 507 10.02 -9.20 19.82
CA GLY A 507 8.61 -9.06 19.44
C GLY A 507 8.39 -9.01 17.93
N ASN A 508 9.30 -8.38 17.17
CA ASN A 508 9.23 -8.37 15.71
C ASN A 508 9.29 -9.78 15.13
N HIS A 509 10.16 -10.65 15.63
CA HIS A 509 10.22 -12.05 15.21
C HIS A 509 8.91 -12.80 15.47
N VAL A 510 8.24 -12.54 16.60
CA VAL A 510 6.90 -13.10 16.88
C VAL A 510 5.89 -12.60 15.87
N ILE A 511 5.87 -11.30 15.59
CA ILE A 511 4.96 -10.69 14.61
C ILE A 511 5.18 -11.35 13.24
N GLU A 512 6.39 -11.34 12.72
CA GLU A 512 6.73 -11.87 11.41
C GLU A 512 6.34 -13.34 11.26
N LYS A 513 6.67 -14.18 12.25
CA LYS A 513 6.39 -15.61 12.23
C LYS A 513 4.89 -15.91 12.22
N ILE A 514 4.10 -15.22 13.05
CA ILE A 514 2.67 -15.41 13.11
C ILE A 514 2.00 -14.92 11.83
N TYR A 515 2.46 -13.80 11.30
CA TYR A 515 1.95 -13.26 10.05
C TYR A 515 2.25 -14.19 8.87
N ALA A 516 3.48 -14.63 8.71
CA ALA A 516 3.85 -15.54 7.63
C ALA A 516 2.99 -16.81 7.63
N SER A 517 2.67 -17.34 8.82
CA SER A 517 1.89 -18.58 8.95
C SER A 517 0.38 -18.40 8.86
N GLN A 518 -0.19 -17.28 9.33
CA GLN A 518 -1.65 -17.11 9.44
C GLN A 518 -2.23 -16.10 8.45
N MET A 519 -1.41 -15.19 7.92
CA MET A 519 -1.85 -14.15 7.00
C MET A 519 -0.97 -14.09 5.73
N PRO A 520 -0.80 -15.19 5.02
CA PRO A 520 -0.14 -15.13 3.71
C PRO A 520 -0.91 -14.20 2.76
N CYS A 521 -0.19 -13.65 1.79
CA CYS A 521 -0.70 -12.71 0.79
C CYS A 521 -0.47 -13.23 -0.62
N PRO A 522 -1.26 -14.22 -1.05
CA PRO A 522 -1.03 -14.92 -2.31
C PRO A 522 -1.16 -14.02 -3.54
N PHE A 523 -2.02 -12.99 -3.53
CA PHE A 523 -2.07 -12.07 -4.67
C PHE A 523 -0.82 -11.22 -4.78
N LEU A 524 -0.36 -10.62 -3.68
CA LEU A 524 0.89 -9.85 -3.71
C LEU A 524 2.08 -10.73 -4.13
N SER A 525 2.11 -11.98 -3.70
CA SER A 525 3.16 -12.94 -4.08
C SER A 525 3.23 -13.19 -5.60
N VAL A 526 2.12 -13.06 -6.35
CA VAL A 526 2.16 -13.11 -7.83
C VAL A 526 3.04 -11.99 -8.42
N LEU A 527 3.08 -10.83 -7.74
CA LEU A 527 3.70 -9.61 -8.23
C LEU A 527 5.15 -9.42 -7.79
N VAL A 528 5.59 -10.14 -6.75
CA VAL A 528 6.98 -10.10 -6.27
C VAL A 528 7.79 -11.16 -7.01
N SER A 529 8.99 -10.77 -7.49
CA SER A 529 9.89 -11.70 -8.19
C SER A 529 10.22 -12.91 -7.34
N ASP A 530 10.40 -14.05 -7.98
CA ASP A 530 10.78 -15.34 -7.44
C ASP A 530 9.70 -16.06 -6.61
N CYS A 531 8.63 -15.38 -6.15
CA CYS A 531 7.59 -16.05 -5.36
C CYS A 531 6.89 -17.18 -6.15
N ILE A 532 6.63 -17.00 -7.44
CA ILE A 532 6.07 -18.08 -8.29
C ILE A 532 7.08 -19.22 -8.47
N ALA A 533 8.37 -18.90 -8.60
CA ALA A 533 9.40 -19.92 -8.77
C ALA A 533 9.70 -20.69 -7.48
N SER A 534 9.58 -20.01 -6.33
CA SER A 534 9.82 -20.62 -5.00
C SER A 534 8.59 -21.33 -4.44
N GLY A 535 7.40 -20.96 -4.85
CA GLY A 535 6.13 -21.54 -4.38
C GLY A 535 5.53 -20.89 -3.17
#